data_370965e9be3c4fe6d170d36b4e9bb05d
#
_entry.id   370965e9be3c4fe6d170d36b4e9bb05d
#
_cell.length_a   1.000
_cell.length_b   1.000
_cell.length_c   1.000
_cell.angle_alpha   90.00
_cell.angle_beta   90.00
_cell.angle_gamma   90.00
#
_symmetry.space_group_name_H-M   'P 1'
#
loop_
_entity.id
_entity.type
_entity.pdbx_description
1 polymer ?
#
loop_
_entity_poly.entity_id
_entity_poly.type
_entity_poly.pdbx_seq_one_letter_code
_entity_poly.pdbx_strand_id
1 'polypeptide(L)'
;RIGKALLKRYAARLVPRDVIYRPKQGFALPLGDWLRTRYGELLKRVLLSSPACDRGHFRMETVRAVLDQHICGQADHTHRLWTLLVFEIWNRLFVDGSLNPTEPLSAMAL
;
A
#
# COMPACT_ATOMS: atom_id res chain seq x y z
N ARG A 1 13.38 24.41 13.10
CA ARG A 1 12.46 24.42 14.24
C ARG A 1 12.46 23.03 14.90
N ILE A 2 12.96 22.95 16.15
CA ILE A 2 13.00 21.68 16.88
C ILE A 2 11.63 21.43 17.49
N GLY A 3 10.88 20.46 16.95
CA GLY A 3 9.61 20.05 17.54
C GLY A 3 9.79 19.43 18.93
N LYS A 4 8.89 19.74 19.87
CA LYS A 4 8.89 19.21 21.25
C LYS A 4 10.17 19.51 22.05
N ALA A 5 10.73 20.72 21.91
CA ALA A 5 12.00 21.09 22.49
C ALA A 5 12.08 20.89 24.03
N LEU A 6 11.06 21.30 24.78
CA LEU A 6 10.99 21.13 26.22
C LEU A 6 11.00 19.66 26.65
N LEU A 7 10.18 18.85 25.98
CA LEU A 7 10.11 17.40 26.25
C LEU A 7 11.48 16.73 25.98
N LYS A 8 12.13 17.08 24.88
CA LYS A 8 13.45 16.56 24.53
C LYS A 8 14.52 16.96 25.54
N ARG A 9 14.49 18.20 26.02
CA ARG A 9 15.41 18.67 27.07
C ARG A 9 15.23 17.94 28.39
N TYR A 10 14.01 17.67 28.78
CA TYR A 10 13.72 16.88 29.98
C TYR A 10 14.13 15.42 29.80
N ALA A 11 13.72 14.80 28.68
CA ALA A 11 14.05 13.41 28.37
C ALA A 11 15.57 13.15 28.26
N ALA A 12 16.36 14.15 27.84
CA ALA A 12 17.83 14.05 27.76
C ALA A 12 18.54 13.82 29.11
N ARG A 13 17.81 13.92 30.20
CA ARG A 13 18.32 13.57 31.55
C ARG A 13 18.12 12.07 31.86
N LEU A 14 17.23 11.41 31.17
CA LEU A 14 16.80 10.03 31.44
C LEU A 14 17.18 9.05 30.32
N VAL A 15 17.37 9.57 29.10
CA VAL A 15 17.61 8.77 27.90
C VAL A 15 18.82 9.34 27.14
N PRO A 16 19.67 8.48 26.53
CA PRO A 16 20.82 8.94 25.74
C PRO A 16 20.39 9.91 24.62
N ARG A 17 21.25 10.91 24.37
CA ARG A 17 20.94 12.02 23.45
C ARG A 17 20.78 11.56 22.01
N ASP A 18 21.53 10.58 21.56
CA ASP A 18 21.47 9.96 20.24
C ASP A 18 20.11 9.33 19.96
N VAL A 19 19.45 8.76 20.95
CA VAL A 19 18.08 8.23 20.84
C VAL A 19 17.06 9.36 20.70
N ILE A 20 17.20 10.44 21.47
CA ILE A 20 16.24 11.55 21.48
C ILE A 20 16.32 12.40 20.21
N TYR A 21 17.53 12.62 19.70
CA TYR A 21 17.81 13.51 18.57
C TYR A 21 18.03 12.76 17.24
N ARG A 22 17.79 11.44 17.23
CA ARG A 22 17.85 10.68 15.96
C ARG A 22 16.89 11.25 14.92
N PRO A 23 17.24 11.18 13.62
CA PRO A 23 16.33 11.56 12.54
C PRO A 23 15.00 10.80 12.65
N LYS A 24 13.90 11.49 12.43
CA LYS A 24 12.58 10.86 12.41
C LYS A 24 12.56 9.83 11.27
N GLN A 25 12.37 8.58 11.63
CA GLN A 25 11.89 7.59 10.69
C GLN A 25 10.36 7.57 10.78
N GLY A 26 9.68 7.81 9.66
CA GLY A 26 8.24 7.63 9.57
C GLY A 26 7.86 6.16 9.81
N PHE A 27 6.60 5.89 10.06
CA PHE A 27 6.04 4.54 10.00
C PHE A 27 6.12 4.07 8.54
N ALA A 28 7.24 3.51 8.15
CA ALA A 28 7.41 2.91 6.84
C ALA A 28 7.15 1.40 6.97
N LEU A 29 5.96 0.97 6.55
CA LEU A 29 5.74 -0.44 6.24
C LEU A 29 6.50 -0.76 4.94
N PRO A 30 7.12 -1.94 4.81
CA PRO A 30 7.77 -2.37 3.57
C PRO A 30 6.73 -2.77 2.51
N LEU A 31 5.78 -1.88 2.26
CA LEU A 31 4.62 -2.11 1.40
C LEU A 31 5.05 -2.45 -0.03
N GLY A 32 6.07 -1.77 -0.55
CA GLY A 32 6.58 -2.02 -1.88
C GLY A 32 7.09 -3.45 -2.06
N ASP A 33 7.84 -3.94 -1.09
CA ASP A 33 8.34 -5.32 -1.11
C ASP A 33 7.19 -6.33 -0.95
N TRP A 34 6.22 -6.03 -0.11
CA TRP A 34 5.05 -6.90 0.05
C TRP A 34 4.21 -6.97 -1.23
N LEU A 35 3.99 -5.86 -1.91
CA LEU A 35 3.27 -5.81 -3.18
C LEU A 35 4.03 -6.51 -4.32
N ARG A 36 5.37 -6.54 -4.24
CA ARG A 36 6.22 -7.24 -5.20
C ARG A 36 6.23 -8.75 -4.97
N THR A 37 6.34 -9.19 -3.73
CA THR A 37 6.57 -10.59 -3.37
C THR A 37 5.30 -11.28 -2.89
N ARG A 38 4.85 -10.94 -1.69
CA ARG A 38 3.77 -11.64 -0.99
C ARG A 38 2.40 -11.44 -1.63
N TYR A 39 2.13 -10.23 -2.11
CA TYR A 39 0.83 -9.84 -2.65
C TYR A 39 0.82 -9.61 -4.16
N GLY A 40 1.89 -9.95 -4.86
CA GLY A 40 1.99 -9.78 -6.32
C GLY A 40 0.90 -10.53 -7.09
N GLU A 41 0.63 -11.78 -6.70
CA GLU A 41 -0.44 -12.58 -7.32
C GLU A 41 -1.84 -12.05 -6.96
N LEU A 42 -2.03 -11.54 -5.74
CA LEU A 42 -3.28 -10.89 -5.36
C LEU A 42 -3.52 -9.64 -6.21
N LEU A 43 -2.50 -8.80 -6.40
CA LEU A 43 -2.58 -7.62 -7.26
C LEU A 43 -3.02 -7.99 -8.68
N LYS A 44 -2.40 -9.00 -9.28
CA LYS A 44 -2.75 -9.47 -10.62
C LYS A 44 -4.21 -9.91 -10.68
N ARG A 45 -4.64 -10.75 -9.74
CA ARG A 45 -6.02 -11.26 -9.70
C ARG A 45 -7.05 -10.15 -9.53
N VAL A 46 -6.77 -9.16 -8.69
CA VAL A 46 -7.71 -8.06 -8.42
C VAL A 46 -7.72 -7.04 -9.55
N LEU A 47 -6.54 -6.56 -9.97
CA LEU A 47 -6.43 -5.44 -10.91
C LEU A 47 -6.63 -5.83 -12.37
N LEU A 48 -6.38 -7.09 -12.73
CA LEU A 48 -6.54 -7.60 -14.09
C LEU A 48 -7.80 -8.47 -14.24
N SER A 49 -8.66 -8.50 -13.26
CA SER A 49 -9.94 -9.22 -13.30
C SER A 49 -10.94 -8.55 -14.24
N SER A 50 -11.91 -9.32 -14.69
CA SER A 50 -13.02 -8.82 -15.50
C SER A 50 -13.74 -7.63 -14.86
N PRO A 51 -14.16 -7.67 -13.58
CA PRO A 51 -14.77 -6.51 -12.95
C PRO A 51 -13.93 -5.22 -13.02
N ALA A 52 -12.63 -5.32 -12.80
CA ALA A 52 -11.75 -4.16 -12.86
C ALA A 52 -11.58 -3.63 -14.29
N CYS A 53 -11.46 -4.54 -15.27
CA CYS A 53 -11.37 -4.18 -16.68
C CYS A 53 -12.66 -3.53 -17.21
N ASP A 54 -13.80 -4.10 -16.85
CA ASP A 54 -15.11 -3.70 -17.38
C ASP A 54 -15.59 -2.34 -16.85
N ARG A 55 -15.01 -1.86 -15.73
CA ARG A 55 -15.29 -0.52 -15.21
C ARG A 55 -14.88 0.61 -16.16
N GLY A 56 -13.88 0.39 -17.00
CA GLY A 56 -13.43 1.37 -17.99
C GLY A 56 -12.77 2.63 -17.42
N HIS A 57 -12.41 2.64 -16.13
CA HIS A 57 -11.77 3.80 -15.48
C HIS A 57 -10.30 3.96 -15.87
N PHE A 58 -9.63 2.85 -16.19
CA PHE A 58 -8.19 2.83 -16.46
C PHE A 58 -7.89 2.10 -17.77
N ARG A 59 -6.82 2.52 -18.43
CA ARG A 59 -6.25 1.78 -19.55
C ARG A 59 -5.54 0.54 -19.03
N MET A 60 -6.07 -0.63 -19.31
CA MET A 60 -5.55 -1.89 -18.77
C MET A 60 -4.13 -2.20 -19.21
N GLU A 61 -3.72 -1.75 -20.39
CA GLU A 61 -2.32 -1.83 -20.85
C GLU A 61 -1.37 -1.08 -19.90
N THR A 62 -1.77 0.12 -19.45
CA THR A 62 -1.01 0.91 -18.50
C THR A 62 -0.96 0.25 -17.12
N VAL A 63 -2.08 -0.30 -16.66
CA VAL A 63 -2.14 -1.03 -15.38
C VAL A 63 -1.20 -2.23 -15.40
N ARG A 64 -1.21 -3.02 -16.48
CA ARG A 64 -0.30 -4.16 -16.67
C ARG A 64 1.16 -3.72 -16.67
N ALA A 65 1.50 -2.69 -17.43
CA ALA A 65 2.87 -2.17 -17.50
C ALA A 65 3.40 -1.72 -16.12
N VAL A 66 2.58 -0.98 -15.36
CA VAL A 66 2.93 -0.54 -13.99
C VAL A 66 3.13 -1.73 -13.05
N LEU A 67 2.26 -2.72 -13.15
CA LEU A 67 2.33 -3.94 -12.34
C LEU A 67 3.59 -4.76 -12.65
N ASP A 68 3.86 -5.00 -13.94
CA ASP A 68 5.03 -5.76 -14.38
C ASP A 68 6.34 -5.06 -14.00
N GLN A 69 6.46 -3.74 -14.22
CA GLN A 69 7.63 -2.96 -13.83
C GLN A 69 7.89 -3.04 -12.32
N HIS A 70 6.83 -3.01 -11.51
CA HIS A 70 6.99 -3.12 -10.06
C HIS A 70 7.42 -4.52 -9.61
N ILE A 71 6.78 -5.56 -10.14
CA ILE A 71 7.08 -6.97 -9.80
C ILE A 71 8.49 -7.34 -10.25
N CYS A 72 8.90 -6.93 -11.46
CA CYS A 72 10.26 -7.16 -11.97
C CYS A 72 11.33 -6.28 -11.31
N GLY A 73 10.95 -5.34 -10.47
CA GLY A 73 11.89 -4.43 -9.80
C GLY A 73 12.49 -3.34 -10.69
N GLN A 74 11.91 -3.10 -11.86
CA GLN A 74 12.37 -2.06 -12.79
C GLN A 74 12.03 -0.64 -12.29
N ALA A 75 10.89 -0.48 -11.62
CA ALA A 75 10.46 0.78 -11.05
C ALA A 75 9.63 0.55 -9.77
N ASP A 76 9.66 1.53 -8.87
CA ASP A 76 8.82 1.52 -7.68
C ASP A 76 7.48 2.20 -7.95
N HIS A 77 6.43 1.41 -8.05
CA HIS A 77 5.05 1.86 -8.22
C HIS A 77 4.18 1.58 -6.99
N THR A 78 4.77 1.46 -5.81
CA THR A 78 4.10 1.10 -4.55
C THR A 78 2.82 1.90 -4.33
N HIS A 79 2.91 3.23 -4.37
CA HIS A 79 1.74 4.08 -4.10
C HIS A 79 0.65 3.97 -5.18
N ARG A 80 1.04 3.84 -6.44
CA ARG A 80 0.09 3.68 -7.54
C ARG A 80 -0.67 2.36 -7.43
N LEU A 81 0.04 1.26 -7.20
CA LEU A 81 -0.56 -0.06 -7.06
C LEU A 81 -1.42 -0.17 -5.80
N TRP A 82 -0.98 0.41 -4.70
CA TRP A 82 -1.78 0.48 -3.48
C TRP A 82 -3.09 1.25 -3.70
N THR A 83 -3.03 2.39 -4.36
CA THR A 83 -4.22 3.20 -4.67
C THR A 83 -5.19 2.44 -5.58
N LEU A 84 -4.69 1.79 -6.63
CA LEU A 84 -5.51 0.98 -7.53
C LEU A 84 -6.17 -0.20 -6.80
N LEU A 85 -5.41 -0.89 -5.95
CA LEU A 85 -5.92 -2.00 -5.15
C LEU A 85 -7.04 -1.56 -4.21
N VAL A 86 -6.81 -0.49 -3.44
CA VAL A 86 -7.82 0.04 -2.51
C VAL A 86 -9.07 0.51 -3.26
N PHE A 87 -8.89 1.17 -4.40
CA PHE A 87 -10.00 1.63 -5.24
C PHE A 87 -10.84 0.46 -5.76
N GLU A 88 -10.22 -0.61 -6.25
CA GLU A 88 -10.96 -1.77 -6.75
C GLU A 88 -11.68 -2.53 -5.62
N ILE A 89 -11.03 -2.72 -4.47
CA ILE A 89 -11.65 -3.33 -3.29
C ILE A 89 -12.84 -2.48 -2.82
N TRP A 90 -12.68 -1.18 -2.77
CA TRP A 90 -13.76 -0.26 -2.41
C TRP A 90 -14.97 -0.38 -3.36
N ASN A 91 -14.72 -0.46 -4.67
CA ASN A 91 -15.80 -0.67 -5.65
C ASN A 91 -16.54 -1.99 -5.39
N ARG A 92 -15.81 -3.07 -5.13
CA ARG A 92 -16.43 -4.38 -4.86
C ARG A 92 -17.23 -4.40 -3.55
N LEU A 93 -16.79 -3.66 -2.54
CA LEU A 93 -17.49 -3.57 -1.27
C LEU A 93 -18.75 -2.71 -1.34
N PHE A 94 -18.66 -1.52 -1.95
CA PHE A 94 -19.68 -0.48 -1.82
C PHE A 94 -20.49 -0.22 -3.09
N VAL A 95 -19.94 -0.50 -4.26
CA VAL A 95 -20.65 -0.30 -5.54
C VAL A 95 -21.27 -1.61 -6.01
N ASP A 96 -20.49 -2.67 -6.07
CA ASP A 96 -20.95 -3.98 -6.56
C ASP A 96 -21.64 -4.80 -5.46
N GLY A 97 -21.27 -4.59 -4.19
CA GLY A 97 -21.72 -5.41 -3.07
C GLY A 97 -21.27 -6.87 -3.15
N SER A 98 -20.19 -7.14 -3.92
CA SER A 98 -19.72 -8.50 -4.19
C SER A 98 -18.75 -9.03 -3.12
N LEU A 99 -18.25 -8.16 -2.25
CA LEU A 99 -17.37 -8.54 -1.14
C LEU A 99 -18.06 -8.32 0.20
N ASN A 100 -17.80 -9.23 1.14
CA ASN A 100 -18.27 -9.10 2.52
C ASN A 100 -17.17 -8.42 3.37
N PRO A 101 -17.44 -7.25 3.99
CA PRO A 101 -16.43 -6.53 4.76
C PRO A 101 -15.96 -7.26 6.03
N THR A 102 -16.67 -8.28 6.46
CA THR A 102 -16.32 -9.08 7.65
C THR A 102 -15.41 -10.27 7.34
N GLU A 103 -15.20 -10.60 6.08
CA GLU A 103 -14.35 -11.72 5.66
C GLU A 103 -12.94 -11.24 5.32
N PRO A 104 -11.90 -12.00 5.68
CA PRO A 104 -10.53 -11.67 5.28
C PRO A 104 -10.36 -11.81 3.76
N LEU A 105 -9.59 -10.91 3.14
CA LEU A 105 -9.30 -10.93 1.70
C LEU A 105 -8.75 -12.26 1.19
N SER A 106 -8.05 -13.01 2.05
CA SER A 106 -7.52 -14.34 1.73
C SER A 106 -8.59 -15.41 1.53
N ALA A 107 -9.75 -15.24 2.16
CA ALA A 107 -10.90 -16.15 2.06
C ALA A 107 -11.88 -15.75 0.94
N MET A 108 -11.73 -14.54 0.38
CA MET A 108 -12.60 -14.03 -0.67
C MET A 108 -12.22 -14.65 -2.01
N ALA A 109 -13.21 -15.08 -2.78
CA ALA A 109 -13.05 -15.45 -4.19
C ALA A 109 -12.83 -14.16 -5.00
N LEU A 110 -11.56 -13.75 -5.13
CA LEU A 110 -11.13 -12.58 -5.88
C LEU A 110 -10.83 -12.93 -7.33
#